data_2dbd6461466970394d299b384d661aee
#
_entry.id   2dbd6461466970394d299b384d661aee
#
_cell.length_a   1.000
_cell.length_b   1.000
_cell.length_c   1.000
_cell.angle_alpha   90.00
_cell.angle_beta   90.00
_cell.angle_gamma   90.00
#
_symmetry.space_group_name_H-M   'P 1'
#
loop_
_entity.id
_entity.type
_entity.pdbx_description
1 polymer ?
#
loop_
_entity_poly.entity_id
_entity_poly.type
_entity_poly.pdbx_seq_one_letter_code
_entity_poly.pdbx_strand_id
1 'polypeptide(L)'
;MLWGPFGTPADVLAYLLLLVVALGAWRLMWHGRRLPGVKRVGGLLVGHRGTRGVLPENTLAAFRRAFEAGLDGIEFDVQRARDGALVITHDGEVDGVPVADLTLTELRERLPDLPTLQELFALARDHPGRLLNLEIKAERSRTRGLERAVARAVLASGLADRVLVSSFNPLSILRVRLWAPRLRVALLYDTSTMRRRGGRPRPGWLHVDALHPHHSLCDAALLRAAHARGVAVNVWTVNDPADIRRLRALGADAIMGDDPETLMRSARGG
;
A
#
# COMPACT_ATOMS: atom_id res chain seq x y z
N MET A 1 2.19 53.48 -4.26
CA MET A 1 2.93 52.44 -3.52
C MET A 1 2.05 51.20 -3.43
N LEU A 2 2.31 50.17 -4.28
CA LEU A 2 1.43 49.00 -4.48
C LEU A 2 2.13 47.69 -4.07
N TRP A 3 2.95 47.72 -3.03
CA TRP A 3 3.55 46.48 -2.52
C TRP A 3 2.97 46.24 -1.12
N GLY A 4 2.03 45.29 -1.08
CA GLY A 4 1.46 44.78 0.16
C GLY A 4 2.49 43.96 0.96
N PRO A 5 2.09 43.19 1.98
CA PRO A 5 2.94 42.57 2.99
C PRO A 5 4.00 41.57 2.50
N PHE A 6 4.17 41.39 1.20
CA PHE A 6 5.10 40.39 0.60
C PHE A 6 6.43 40.96 0.09
N GLY A 7 6.75 42.24 0.37
CA GLY A 7 8.04 42.80 -0.02
C GLY A 7 8.19 43.09 -1.52
N THR A 8 9.43 43.26 -1.98
CA THR A 8 9.76 43.52 -3.40
C THR A 8 9.70 42.24 -4.25
N PRO A 9 9.66 42.34 -5.60
CA PRO A 9 9.80 41.18 -6.48
C PRO A 9 11.03 40.33 -6.18
N ALA A 10 12.12 40.97 -5.72
CA ALA A 10 13.35 40.27 -5.32
C ALA A 10 13.13 39.41 -4.07
N ASP A 11 12.34 39.90 -3.10
CA ASP A 11 12.01 39.13 -1.90
C ASP A 11 11.14 37.90 -2.25
N VAL A 12 10.14 38.08 -3.14
CA VAL A 12 9.32 36.96 -3.62
C VAL A 12 10.17 35.89 -4.31
N LEU A 13 11.12 36.32 -5.16
CA LEU A 13 12.03 35.39 -5.83
C LEU A 13 12.94 34.67 -4.83
N ALA A 14 13.45 35.37 -3.82
CA ALA A 14 14.26 34.78 -2.74
C ALA A 14 13.46 33.74 -1.94
N TYR A 15 12.22 34.04 -1.58
CA TYR A 15 11.34 33.10 -0.88
C TYR A 15 11.03 31.85 -1.73
N LEU A 16 10.78 32.02 -3.04
CA LEU A 16 10.57 30.89 -3.95
C LEU A 16 11.83 30.02 -4.05
N LEU A 17 13.00 30.63 -4.15
CA LEU A 17 14.27 29.90 -4.19
C LEU A 17 14.52 29.14 -2.88
N LEU A 18 14.30 29.77 -1.73
CA LEU A 18 14.41 29.13 -0.41
C LEU A 18 13.42 27.96 -0.29
N LEU A 19 12.19 28.13 -0.76
CA LEU A 19 11.18 27.04 -0.77
C LEU A 19 11.64 25.87 -1.65
N VAL A 20 12.17 26.14 -2.85
CA VAL A 20 12.70 25.11 -3.75
C VAL A 20 13.88 24.37 -3.12
N VAL A 21 14.81 25.12 -2.49
CA VAL A 21 15.96 24.52 -1.77
C VAL A 21 15.47 23.68 -0.59
N ALA A 22 14.55 24.21 0.22
CA ALA A 22 13.98 23.48 1.37
C ALA A 22 13.25 22.22 0.95
N LEU A 23 12.43 22.28 -0.11
CA LEU A 23 11.76 21.11 -0.68
C LEU A 23 12.76 20.10 -1.27
N GLY A 24 13.81 20.57 -1.92
CA GLY A 24 14.89 19.75 -2.41
C GLY A 24 15.62 19.02 -1.28
N ALA A 25 16.04 19.76 -0.25
CA ALA A 25 16.68 19.20 0.94
C ALA A 25 15.76 18.21 1.66
N TRP A 26 14.50 18.56 1.87
CA TRP A 26 13.50 17.69 2.48
C TRP A 26 13.33 16.36 1.70
N ARG A 27 13.34 16.41 0.35
CA ARG A 27 13.31 15.21 -0.49
C ARG A 27 14.59 14.38 -0.40
N LEU A 28 15.75 15.04 -0.35
CA LEU A 28 17.04 14.36 -0.30
C LEU A 28 17.30 13.70 1.05
N MET A 29 16.78 14.28 2.14
CA MET A 29 16.95 13.79 3.51
C MET A 29 15.92 12.75 3.91
N TRP A 30 14.92 12.45 3.07
CA TRP A 30 13.92 11.45 3.41
C TRP A 30 14.51 10.05 3.51
N HIS A 31 14.24 9.40 4.64
CA HIS A 31 14.48 7.98 4.86
C HIS A 31 13.15 7.30 5.19
N GLY A 32 12.89 6.15 4.57
CA GLY A 32 11.73 5.33 4.85
C GLY A 32 11.71 4.85 6.31
N ARG A 33 10.53 4.73 6.87
CA ARG A 33 10.35 4.18 8.20
C ARG A 33 10.23 2.67 8.13
N ARG A 34 10.85 1.97 9.06
CA ARG A 34 10.79 0.50 9.11
C ARG A 34 9.36 0.00 9.07
N LEU A 35 9.11 -1.03 8.27
CA LEU A 35 7.83 -1.72 8.25
C LEU A 35 7.62 -2.49 9.55
N PRO A 36 6.35 -2.58 10.04
CA PRO A 36 6.01 -3.40 11.20
C PRO A 36 6.35 -4.86 10.94
N GLY A 37 6.91 -5.53 11.92
CA GLY A 37 7.19 -6.97 11.85
C GLY A 37 8.43 -7.37 11.04
N VAL A 38 9.10 -6.45 10.32
CA VAL A 38 10.33 -6.74 9.58
C VAL A 38 11.49 -6.97 10.56
N LYS A 39 11.58 -8.19 11.07
CA LYS A 39 12.74 -8.70 11.85
C LYS A 39 13.34 -9.94 11.21
N ARG A 40 12.77 -10.45 10.13
CA ARG A 40 13.19 -11.72 9.54
C ARG A 40 14.22 -11.54 8.44
N VAL A 41 15.27 -12.33 8.51
CA VAL A 41 16.11 -12.66 7.37
C VAL A 41 15.21 -13.35 6.33
N GLY A 42 15.17 -12.84 5.09
CA GLY A 42 14.40 -13.42 4.00
C GLY A 42 13.01 -12.81 3.74
N GLY A 43 12.69 -11.67 4.37
CA GLY A 43 11.49 -10.90 4.12
C GLY A 43 10.19 -11.51 4.67
N LEU A 44 9.11 -10.71 4.64
CA LEU A 44 7.77 -11.12 5.06
C LEU A 44 7.06 -11.88 3.94
N LEU A 45 6.22 -12.84 4.31
CA LEU A 45 5.29 -13.52 3.40
C LEU A 45 3.89 -12.96 3.63
N VAL A 46 3.28 -12.44 2.57
CA VAL A 46 2.01 -11.72 2.61
C VAL A 46 1.01 -12.37 1.67
N GLY A 47 -0.18 -12.67 2.16
CA GLY A 47 -1.26 -13.22 1.34
C GLY A 47 -1.92 -12.11 0.52
N HIS A 48 -1.82 -12.21 -0.81
CA HIS A 48 -2.43 -11.29 -1.77
C HIS A 48 -3.95 -11.48 -1.76
N ARG A 49 -4.69 -10.43 -1.41
CA ARG A 49 -6.13 -10.45 -1.16
C ARG A 49 -6.56 -11.60 -0.21
N GLY A 50 -5.70 -11.85 0.78
CA GLY A 50 -5.80 -13.01 1.67
C GLY A 50 -5.15 -14.26 1.09
N THR A 51 -5.95 -15.15 0.51
CA THR A 51 -5.52 -16.42 -0.11
C THR A 51 -6.22 -16.63 -1.46
N ARG A 52 -6.08 -15.67 -2.37
CA ARG A 52 -6.78 -15.62 -3.66
C ARG A 52 -6.72 -16.92 -4.46
N GLY A 53 -5.61 -17.68 -4.37
CA GLY A 53 -5.46 -18.96 -5.05
C GLY A 53 -6.20 -20.13 -4.38
N VAL A 54 -6.79 -19.94 -3.20
CA VAL A 54 -7.39 -21.03 -2.38
C VAL A 54 -8.85 -20.74 -2.01
N LEU A 55 -9.16 -19.51 -1.62
CA LEU A 55 -10.49 -19.05 -1.23
C LEU A 55 -10.88 -17.79 -2.02
N PRO A 56 -12.18 -17.45 -2.07
CA PRO A 56 -12.61 -16.18 -2.65
C PRO A 56 -11.83 -15.00 -2.08
N GLU A 57 -11.24 -14.19 -2.98
CA GLU A 57 -10.38 -13.06 -2.61
C GLU A 57 -11.11 -11.99 -1.80
N ASN A 58 -10.38 -11.25 -0.98
CA ASN A 58 -10.91 -10.13 -0.21
C ASN A 58 -12.06 -10.50 0.73
N THR A 59 -12.12 -11.75 1.24
CA THR A 59 -13.09 -12.21 2.23
C THR A 59 -12.45 -12.43 3.61
N LEU A 60 -13.24 -12.34 4.67
CA LEU A 60 -12.76 -12.66 6.03
C LEU A 60 -12.25 -14.09 6.15
N ALA A 61 -12.84 -15.03 5.41
CA ALA A 61 -12.39 -16.42 5.34
C ALA A 61 -10.97 -16.53 4.74
N ALA A 62 -10.70 -15.83 3.63
CA ALA A 62 -9.39 -15.80 3.01
C ALA A 62 -8.33 -15.16 3.92
N PHE A 63 -8.68 -14.09 4.64
CA PHE A 63 -7.75 -13.45 5.58
C PHE A 63 -7.45 -14.33 6.80
N ARG A 64 -8.46 -14.97 7.37
CA ARG A 64 -8.29 -15.95 8.46
C ARG A 64 -7.38 -17.09 8.02
N ARG A 65 -7.64 -17.66 6.84
CA ARG A 65 -6.82 -18.75 6.28
C ARG A 65 -5.36 -18.34 6.09
N ALA A 66 -5.09 -17.11 5.64
CA ALA A 66 -3.73 -16.59 5.52
C ALA A 66 -3.02 -16.53 6.88
N PHE A 67 -3.69 -16.05 7.92
CA PHE A 67 -3.13 -15.99 9.27
C PHE A 67 -2.92 -17.39 9.86
N GLU A 68 -3.87 -18.31 9.71
CA GLU A 68 -3.77 -19.70 10.16
C GLU A 68 -2.65 -20.47 9.46
N ALA A 69 -2.40 -20.19 8.18
CA ALA A 69 -1.25 -20.73 7.44
C ALA A 69 0.10 -20.20 7.95
N GLY A 70 0.10 -19.19 8.81
CA GLY A 70 1.29 -18.62 9.41
C GLY A 70 1.94 -17.50 8.58
N LEU A 71 1.26 -16.93 7.58
CA LEU A 71 1.77 -15.78 6.84
C LEU A 71 2.01 -14.59 7.75
N ASP A 72 3.00 -13.77 7.43
CA ASP A 72 3.41 -12.60 8.22
C ASP A 72 2.43 -11.42 8.06
N GLY A 73 1.55 -11.46 7.07
CA GLY A 73 0.54 -10.44 6.82
C GLY A 73 -0.42 -10.78 5.70
N ILE A 74 -1.32 -9.87 5.46
CA ILE A 74 -2.27 -9.89 4.35
C ILE A 74 -2.23 -8.58 3.60
N GLU A 75 -2.56 -8.66 2.32
CA GLU A 75 -2.86 -7.50 1.48
C GLU A 75 -4.35 -7.55 1.12
N PHE A 76 -4.98 -6.39 0.98
CA PHE A 76 -6.39 -6.24 0.67
C PHE A 76 -6.73 -4.88 0.08
N ASP A 77 -7.79 -4.84 -0.72
CA ASP A 77 -8.23 -3.70 -1.52
C ASP A 77 -9.39 -2.95 -0.86
N VAL A 78 -9.25 -1.65 -0.62
CA VAL A 78 -10.29 -0.84 0.03
C VAL A 78 -10.91 0.15 -0.93
N GLN A 79 -12.23 0.17 -0.93
CA GLN A 79 -13.07 1.12 -1.65
C GLN A 79 -14.10 1.78 -0.72
N ARG A 80 -14.76 2.83 -1.20
CA ARG A 80 -15.77 3.55 -0.44
C ARG A 80 -17.13 3.45 -1.13
N ALA A 81 -18.09 2.87 -0.44
CA ALA A 81 -19.47 2.81 -0.86
C ALA A 81 -20.17 4.20 -0.82
N ARG A 82 -21.33 4.31 -1.44
CA ARG A 82 -22.13 5.55 -1.53
C ARG A 82 -22.49 6.13 -0.16
N ASP A 83 -22.85 5.27 0.79
CA ASP A 83 -23.20 5.63 2.17
C ASP A 83 -21.98 5.92 3.07
N GLY A 84 -20.77 5.79 2.51
CA GLY A 84 -19.52 6.06 3.20
C GLY A 84 -18.86 4.86 3.85
N ALA A 85 -19.46 3.67 3.81
CA ALA A 85 -18.83 2.44 4.28
C ALA A 85 -17.52 2.17 3.53
N LEU A 86 -16.48 1.76 4.26
CA LEU A 86 -15.24 1.27 3.68
C LEU A 86 -15.36 -0.23 3.50
N VAL A 87 -15.43 -0.67 2.26
CA VAL A 87 -15.62 -2.07 1.86
C VAL A 87 -14.33 -2.64 1.26
N ILE A 88 -14.19 -3.95 1.35
CA ILE A 88 -12.98 -4.64 0.86
C ILE A 88 -13.34 -5.40 -0.41
N THR A 89 -12.97 -4.84 -1.55
CA THR A 89 -13.17 -5.43 -2.88
C THR A 89 -12.18 -4.85 -3.88
N HIS A 90 -11.71 -5.69 -4.80
CA HIS A 90 -10.75 -5.27 -5.82
C HIS A 90 -11.41 -4.47 -6.94
N ASP A 91 -12.50 -4.99 -7.51
CA ASP A 91 -13.10 -4.41 -8.69
C ASP A 91 -13.86 -3.11 -8.36
N GLY A 92 -13.70 -2.11 -9.20
CA GLY A 92 -14.35 -0.80 -9.03
C GLY A 92 -15.86 -0.82 -9.29
N GLU A 93 -16.37 -1.95 -9.80
CA GLU A 93 -17.77 -2.15 -10.20
C GLU A 93 -18.24 -3.53 -9.76
N VAL A 94 -19.51 -3.62 -9.42
CA VAL A 94 -20.23 -4.87 -9.15
C VAL A 94 -21.44 -4.92 -10.06
N ASP A 95 -21.55 -5.96 -10.91
CA ASP A 95 -22.58 -6.10 -11.95
C ASP A 95 -22.68 -4.86 -12.87
N GLY A 96 -21.53 -4.24 -13.21
CA GLY A 96 -21.45 -3.05 -14.06
C GLY A 96 -21.85 -1.74 -13.35
N VAL A 97 -22.12 -1.77 -12.04
CA VAL A 97 -22.41 -0.56 -11.24
C VAL A 97 -21.20 -0.21 -10.38
N PRO A 98 -20.71 1.03 -10.43
CA PRO A 98 -19.59 1.46 -9.61
C PRO A 98 -19.86 1.25 -8.10
N VAL A 99 -18.89 0.68 -7.38
CA VAL A 99 -18.96 0.49 -5.91
C VAL A 99 -19.33 1.79 -5.20
N ALA A 100 -18.79 2.91 -5.67
CA ALA A 100 -19.09 4.22 -5.10
C ALA A 100 -20.52 4.73 -5.32
N ASP A 101 -21.32 4.04 -6.12
CA ASP A 101 -22.73 4.38 -6.41
C ASP A 101 -23.70 3.41 -5.70
N LEU A 102 -23.19 2.40 -4.98
CA LEU A 102 -23.96 1.42 -4.20
C LEU A 102 -23.73 1.64 -2.70
N THR A 103 -24.77 1.43 -1.90
CA THR A 103 -24.65 1.34 -0.44
C THR A 103 -24.07 0.00 -0.02
N LEU A 104 -23.61 -0.12 1.24
CA LEU A 104 -23.15 -1.40 1.79
C LEU A 104 -24.24 -2.50 1.69
N THR A 105 -25.51 -2.17 1.92
CA THR A 105 -26.62 -3.11 1.79
C THR A 105 -26.76 -3.63 0.38
N GLU A 106 -26.81 -2.72 -0.62
CA GLU A 106 -26.92 -3.08 -2.05
C GLU A 106 -25.70 -3.88 -2.54
N LEU A 107 -24.51 -3.60 -2.00
CA LEU A 107 -23.32 -4.38 -2.29
C LEU A 107 -23.39 -5.80 -1.71
N ARG A 108 -23.88 -5.97 -0.48
CA ARG A 108 -24.00 -7.29 0.16
C ARG A 108 -25.11 -8.16 -0.43
N GLU A 109 -26.13 -7.57 -1.03
CA GLU A 109 -27.12 -8.33 -1.82
C GLU A 109 -26.48 -9.02 -3.03
N ARG A 110 -25.41 -8.45 -3.60
CA ARG A 110 -24.68 -8.95 -4.77
C ARG A 110 -23.44 -9.78 -4.38
N LEU A 111 -22.79 -9.38 -3.31
CA LEU A 111 -21.57 -9.98 -2.76
C LEU A 111 -21.78 -10.28 -1.27
N PRO A 112 -22.46 -11.41 -0.92
CA PRO A 112 -22.83 -11.70 0.47
C PRO A 112 -21.67 -11.75 1.45
N ASP A 113 -20.48 -12.18 1.00
CA ASP A 113 -19.27 -12.29 1.82
C ASP A 113 -18.42 -11.01 1.84
N LEU A 114 -18.93 -9.90 1.29
CA LEU A 114 -18.22 -8.62 1.24
C LEU A 114 -17.94 -8.07 2.65
N PRO A 115 -16.67 -7.98 3.08
CA PRO A 115 -16.36 -7.44 4.38
C PRO A 115 -16.20 -5.92 4.33
N THR A 116 -16.42 -5.30 5.47
CA THR A 116 -16.00 -3.93 5.74
C THR A 116 -14.60 -3.90 6.34
N LEU A 117 -13.96 -2.74 6.26
CA LEU A 117 -12.66 -2.50 6.90
C LEU A 117 -12.71 -2.69 8.42
N GLN A 118 -13.84 -2.37 9.05
CA GLN A 118 -14.05 -2.56 10.50
C GLN A 118 -14.09 -4.04 10.88
N GLU A 119 -14.76 -4.88 10.10
CA GLU A 119 -14.82 -6.33 10.32
C GLU A 119 -13.42 -6.96 10.17
N LEU A 120 -12.65 -6.54 9.15
CA LEU A 120 -11.26 -6.98 9.03
C LEU A 120 -10.40 -6.51 10.21
N PHE A 121 -10.55 -5.28 10.67
CA PHE A 121 -9.82 -4.81 11.84
C PHE A 121 -10.19 -5.57 13.11
N ALA A 122 -11.45 -6.02 13.25
CA ALA A 122 -11.84 -6.90 14.34
C ALA A 122 -11.12 -8.25 14.26
N LEU A 123 -11.14 -8.90 13.09
CA LEU A 123 -10.39 -10.14 12.86
C LEU A 123 -8.87 -9.96 13.12
N ALA A 124 -8.29 -8.85 12.68
CA ALA A 124 -6.86 -8.61 12.83
C ALA A 124 -6.40 -8.42 14.28
N ARG A 125 -7.29 -8.06 15.22
CA ARG A 125 -6.97 -7.98 16.66
C ARG A 125 -6.68 -9.35 17.26
N ASP A 126 -7.33 -10.41 16.77
CA ASP A 126 -7.12 -11.79 17.20
C ASP A 126 -5.80 -12.36 16.66
N HIS A 127 -5.15 -11.65 15.71
CA HIS A 127 -3.89 -12.06 15.09
C HIS A 127 -2.81 -10.95 15.27
N PRO A 128 -2.27 -10.75 16.48
CA PRO A 128 -1.32 -9.67 16.75
C PRO A 128 -0.01 -9.84 15.98
N GLY A 129 0.67 -8.73 15.70
CA GLY A 129 1.97 -8.72 15.02
C GLY A 129 1.93 -8.96 13.50
N ARG A 130 0.76 -9.20 12.89
CA ARG A 130 0.63 -9.40 11.43
C ARG A 130 0.55 -8.07 10.69
N LEU A 131 1.24 -7.97 9.55
CA LEU A 131 1.18 -6.80 8.66
C LEU A 131 -0.19 -6.73 7.96
N LEU A 132 -0.75 -5.55 7.89
CA LEU A 132 -1.98 -5.23 7.17
C LEU A 132 -1.64 -4.28 6.02
N ASN A 133 -1.45 -4.81 4.82
CA ASN A 133 -1.19 -4.01 3.63
C ASN A 133 -2.51 -3.60 2.99
N LEU A 134 -2.93 -2.36 3.21
CA LEU A 134 -4.18 -1.78 2.73
C LEU A 134 -3.93 -1.04 1.42
N GLU A 135 -4.44 -1.56 0.30
CA GLU A 135 -4.44 -0.83 -0.96
C GLU A 135 -5.66 0.10 -1.07
N ILE A 136 -5.42 1.37 -1.34
CA ILE A 136 -6.47 2.33 -1.72
C ILE A 136 -6.70 2.22 -3.23
N LYS A 137 -7.89 1.74 -3.64
CA LYS A 137 -8.31 1.67 -5.04
C LYS A 137 -8.78 3.05 -5.52
N ALA A 138 -7.84 3.78 -6.06
CA ALA A 138 -8.03 5.17 -6.51
C ALA A 138 -7.72 5.32 -8.00
N GLU A 139 -8.42 4.58 -8.84
CA GLU A 139 -8.17 4.56 -10.29
C GLU A 139 -8.56 5.87 -10.96
N ARG A 140 -9.51 6.61 -10.39
CA ARG A 140 -9.96 7.91 -10.88
C ARG A 140 -9.41 9.04 -10.02
N SER A 141 -9.14 10.20 -10.62
CA SER A 141 -8.65 11.41 -9.93
C SER A 141 -9.58 11.90 -8.80
N ARG A 142 -10.87 11.52 -8.82
CA ARG A 142 -11.87 11.84 -7.81
C ARG A 142 -12.11 10.62 -6.92
N THR A 143 -11.40 10.52 -5.81
CA THR A 143 -11.50 9.42 -4.83
C THR A 143 -12.67 9.59 -3.85
N ARG A 144 -13.51 10.61 -4.02
CA ARG A 144 -14.65 10.93 -3.11
C ARG A 144 -14.24 10.96 -1.63
N GLY A 145 -12.98 11.31 -1.33
CA GLY A 145 -12.46 11.37 0.04
C GLY A 145 -12.10 10.02 0.65
N LEU A 146 -11.89 8.98 -0.16
CA LEU A 146 -11.49 7.64 0.28
C LEU A 146 -10.22 7.68 1.13
N GLU A 147 -9.18 8.41 0.70
CA GLU A 147 -7.91 8.50 1.42
C GLU A 147 -8.08 9.04 2.84
N ARG A 148 -8.93 10.09 2.99
CA ARG A 148 -9.22 10.69 4.30
C ARG A 148 -10.04 9.75 5.18
N ALA A 149 -10.99 9.03 4.60
CA ALA A 149 -11.81 8.04 5.31
C ALA A 149 -10.95 6.87 5.79
N VAL A 150 -10.09 6.31 4.93
CA VAL A 150 -9.12 5.26 5.28
C VAL A 150 -8.18 5.75 6.37
N ALA A 151 -7.55 6.92 6.21
CA ALA A 151 -6.62 7.45 7.22
C ALA A 151 -7.27 7.59 8.60
N ARG A 152 -8.51 8.10 8.67
CA ARG A 152 -9.27 8.19 9.92
C ARG A 152 -9.59 6.83 10.52
N ALA A 153 -10.06 5.88 9.70
CA ALA A 153 -10.39 4.53 10.15
C ALA A 153 -9.16 3.81 10.71
N VAL A 154 -8.02 3.91 10.03
CA VAL A 154 -6.76 3.30 10.49
C VAL A 154 -6.29 3.94 11.80
N LEU A 155 -6.29 5.26 11.91
CA LEU A 155 -5.86 5.95 13.15
C LEU A 155 -6.80 5.64 14.33
N ALA A 156 -8.10 5.51 14.08
CA ALA A 156 -9.09 5.18 15.12
C ALA A 156 -9.07 3.69 15.54
N SER A 157 -8.53 2.80 14.71
CA SER A 157 -8.55 1.35 14.95
C SER A 157 -7.61 0.87 16.07
N GLY A 158 -6.59 1.65 16.41
CA GLY A 158 -5.46 1.24 17.25
C GLY A 158 -4.44 0.34 16.54
N LEU A 159 -4.60 0.08 15.22
CA LEU A 159 -3.74 -0.80 14.43
C LEU A 159 -2.76 -0.05 13.51
N ALA A 160 -2.66 1.27 13.65
CA ALA A 160 -1.87 2.13 12.76
C ALA A 160 -0.41 1.67 12.58
N ASP A 161 0.19 1.13 13.64
CA ASP A 161 1.57 0.63 13.60
C ASP A 161 1.74 -0.66 12.78
N ARG A 162 0.65 -1.36 12.49
CA ARG A 162 0.63 -2.59 11.69
C ARG A 162 0.16 -2.36 10.26
N VAL A 163 -0.40 -1.18 9.97
CA VAL A 163 -0.95 -0.86 8.64
C VAL A 163 0.10 -0.19 7.77
N LEU A 164 0.20 -0.69 6.54
CA LEU A 164 0.91 -0.06 5.42
C LEU A 164 -0.13 0.30 4.36
N VAL A 165 -0.32 1.59 4.09
CA VAL A 165 -1.28 2.06 3.08
C VAL A 165 -0.58 2.14 1.73
N SER A 166 -1.09 1.43 0.74
CA SER A 166 -0.53 1.41 -0.61
C SER A 166 -1.53 1.90 -1.66
N SER A 167 -1.03 2.36 -2.80
CA SER A 167 -1.85 2.70 -3.97
C SER A 167 -0.98 2.79 -5.22
N PHE A 168 -1.59 2.52 -6.38
CA PHE A 168 -1.02 2.87 -7.69
C PHE A 168 -1.07 4.38 -7.95
N ASN A 169 -1.96 5.11 -7.29
CA ASN A 169 -2.13 6.55 -7.49
C ASN A 169 -1.18 7.35 -6.56
N PRO A 170 -0.14 8.03 -7.10
CA PRO A 170 0.79 8.81 -6.30
C PRO A 170 0.14 9.99 -5.58
N LEU A 171 -0.97 10.53 -6.13
CA LEU A 171 -1.71 11.60 -5.44
C LEU A 171 -2.44 11.08 -4.20
N SER A 172 -2.95 9.83 -4.23
CA SER A 172 -3.54 9.21 -3.04
C SER A 172 -2.49 8.99 -1.95
N ILE A 173 -1.29 8.53 -2.33
CA ILE A 173 -0.16 8.39 -1.40
C ILE A 173 0.23 9.74 -0.80
N LEU A 174 0.35 10.78 -1.62
CA LEU A 174 0.67 12.13 -1.14
C LEU A 174 -0.42 12.66 -0.19
N ARG A 175 -1.70 12.48 -0.50
CA ARG A 175 -2.81 12.89 0.36
C ARG A 175 -2.78 12.18 1.71
N VAL A 176 -2.59 10.85 1.73
CA VAL A 176 -2.44 10.11 3.00
C VAL A 176 -1.23 10.63 3.78
N ARG A 177 -0.09 10.85 3.13
CA ARG A 177 1.12 11.38 3.77
C ARG A 177 0.87 12.76 4.41
N LEU A 178 0.13 13.65 3.75
CA LEU A 178 -0.16 15.00 4.26
C LEU A 178 -1.20 14.99 5.40
N TRP A 179 -2.23 14.16 5.31
CA TRP A 179 -3.31 14.15 6.30
C TRP A 179 -3.03 13.26 7.51
N ALA A 180 -2.25 12.21 7.32
CA ALA A 180 -1.90 11.25 8.37
C ALA A 180 -0.41 10.89 8.31
N PRO A 181 0.50 11.84 8.61
CA PRO A 181 1.95 11.66 8.45
C PRO A 181 2.53 10.51 9.28
N ARG A 182 1.80 10.04 10.30
CA ARG A 182 2.18 8.86 11.10
C ARG A 182 1.97 7.54 10.36
N LEU A 183 1.04 7.47 9.40
CA LEU A 183 0.81 6.25 8.64
C LEU A 183 1.98 5.97 7.70
N ARG A 184 2.34 4.70 7.59
CA ARG A 184 3.30 4.23 6.58
C ARG A 184 2.60 4.12 5.24
N VAL A 185 3.29 4.52 4.18
CA VAL A 185 2.73 4.51 2.83
C VAL A 185 3.68 3.85 1.83
N ALA A 186 3.10 3.21 0.83
CA ALA A 186 3.81 2.53 -0.23
C ALA A 186 3.26 2.90 -1.61
N LEU A 187 4.14 2.96 -2.61
CA LEU A 187 3.75 3.19 -4.01
C LEU A 187 3.80 1.89 -4.79
N LEU A 188 2.64 1.47 -5.31
CA LEU A 188 2.50 0.36 -6.25
C LEU A 188 2.85 0.81 -7.68
N TYR A 189 3.51 -0.07 -8.42
CA TYR A 189 3.77 0.15 -9.84
C TYR A 189 4.08 -1.15 -10.60
N ASP A 190 3.73 -1.14 -11.87
CA ASP A 190 4.00 -2.15 -12.87
C ASP A 190 4.58 -1.53 -14.15
N THR A 191 4.77 -2.33 -15.20
CA THR A 191 5.27 -1.86 -16.49
C THR A 191 4.35 -0.82 -17.13
N SER A 192 3.04 -0.95 -16.94
CA SER A 192 2.03 -0.04 -17.52
C SER A 192 2.09 1.34 -16.86
N THR A 193 2.16 1.36 -15.53
CA THR A 193 2.29 2.60 -14.75
C THR A 193 3.63 3.27 -14.98
N MET A 194 4.73 2.50 -15.17
CA MET A 194 6.02 3.05 -15.53
C MET A 194 6.00 3.75 -16.89
N ARG A 195 5.41 3.11 -17.91
CA ARG A 195 5.30 3.72 -19.24
C ARG A 195 4.55 5.05 -19.19
N ARG A 196 3.41 5.08 -18.47
CA ARG A 196 2.62 6.31 -18.30
C ARG A 196 3.34 7.43 -17.55
N ARG A 197 4.31 7.09 -16.69
CA ARG A 197 5.03 8.04 -15.82
C ARG A 197 6.45 8.37 -16.29
N GLY A 198 6.88 7.85 -17.41
CA GLY A 198 8.21 8.11 -17.95
C GLY A 198 9.35 7.45 -17.20
N GLY A 199 9.11 6.36 -16.46
CA GLY A 199 10.16 5.59 -15.83
C GLY A 199 9.84 5.02 -14.45
N ARG A 200 10.82 4.35 -13.85
CA ARG A 200 10.71 3.78 -12.49
C ARG A 200 10.60 4.89 -11.44
N PRO A 201 9.72 4.72 -10.42
CA PRO A 201 9.70 5.61 -9.26
C PRO A 201 11.06 5.59 -8.56
N ARG A 202 11.58 6.75 -8.24
CA ARG A 202 12.83 6.85 -7.46
C ARG A 202 12.50 6.69 -5.96
N PRO A 203 13.32 5.90 -5.21
CA PRO A 203 13.23 5.88 -3.74
C PRO A 203 13.32 7.32 -3.20
N GLY A 204 12.47 7.67 -2.26
CA GLY A 204 12.36 9.04 -1.73
C GLY A 204 11.43 9.96 -2.54
N TRP A 205 10.92 9.55 -3.70
CA TRP A 205 9.84 10.25 -4.38
C TRP A 205 8.54 10.05 -3.59
N LEU A 206 7.81 11.12 -3.31
CA LEU A 206 6.59 11.10 -2.48
C LEU A 206 6.81 10.67 -1.02
N HIS A 207 8.05 10.57 -0.53
CA HIS A 207 8.34 10.19 0.86
C HIS A 207 7.63 8.89 1.28
N VAL A 208 7.73 7.88 0.42
CA VAL A 208 7.18 6.56 0.72
C VAL A 208 8.07 5.79 1.68
N ASP A 209 7.46 4.90 2.46
CA ASP A 209 8.15 3.97 3.35
C ASP A 209 8.47 2.65 2.65
N ALA A 210 7.71 2.32 1.58
CA ALA A 210 7.97 1.17 0.74
C ALA A 210 7.66 1.43 -0.74
N LEU A 211 8.32 0.67 -1.61
CA LEU A 211 8.00 0.53 -3.03
C LEU A 211 7.42 -0.87 -3.27
N HIS A 212 6.34 -0.93 -4.03
CA HIS A 212 5.67 -2.18 -4.38
C HIS A 212 5.75 -2.43 -5.88
N PRO A 213 6.90 -2.91 -6.40
CA PRO A 213 7.04 -3.30 -7.80
C PRO A 213 6.30 -4.60 -8.11
N HIS A 214 5.77 -4.73 -9.33
CA HIS A 214 5.51 -6.02 -9.92
C HIS A 214 6.80 -6.86 -9.95
N HIS A 215 6.73 -8.18 -9.75
CA HIS A 215 7.90 -9.05 -9.58
C HIS A 215 8.90 -8.96 -10.73
N SER A 216 8.44 -8.76 -11.96
CA SER A 216 9.30 -8.61 -13.15
C SER A 216 10.17 -7.35 -13.13
N LEU A 217 9.87 -6.39 -12.26
CA LEU A 217 10.59 -5.11 -12.13
C LEU A 217 11.56 -5.10 -10.95
N CYS A 218 11.58 -6.15 -10.13
CA CYS A 218 12.44 -6.23 -8.96
C CYS A 218 13.80 -6.82 -9.32
N ASP A 219 14.82 -5.99 -9.21
CA ASP A 219 16.23 -6.33 -9.43
C ASP A 219 17.11 -5.83 -8.27
N ALA A 220 18.37 -6.29 -8.26
CA ALA A 220 19.33 -5.91 -7.22
C ALA A 220 19.64 -4.40 -7.20
N ALA A 221 19.54 -3.71 -8.33
CA ALA A 221 19.78 -2.27 -8.40
C ALA A 221 18.66 -1.49 -7.69
N LEU A 222 17.40 -1.89 -7.91
CA LEU A 222 16.25 -1.32 -7.22
C LEU A 222 16.37 -1.52 -5.70
N LEU A 223 16.68 -2.75 -5.26
CA LEU A 223 16.81 -3.08 -3.83
C LEU A 223 17.90 -2.24 -3.17
N ARG A 224 19.10 -2.19 -3.76
CA ARG A 224 20.18 -1.35 -3.23
C ARG A 224 19.79 0.13 -3.14
N ALA A 225 19.16 0.68 -4.17
CA ALA A 225 18.76 2.09 -4.20
C ALA A 225 17.66 2.41 -3.17
N ALA A 226 16.73 1.50 -2.95
CA ALA A 226 15.65 1.64 -1.96
C ALA A 226 16.22 1.51 -0.54
N HIS A 227 16.99 0.45 -0.27
CA HIS A 227 17.57 0.18 1.04
C HIS A 227 18.55 1.25 1.50
N ALA A 228 19.33 1.85 0.59
CA ALA A 228 20.19 2.99 0.89
C ALA A 228 19.42 4.19 1.47
N ARG A 229 18.10 4.23 1.28
CA ARG A 229 17.20 5.25 1.83
C ARG A 229 16.24 4.71 2.90
N GLY A 230 16.47 3.49 3.40
CA GLY A 230 15.58 2.84 4.36
C GLY A 230 14.17 2.55 3.80
N VAL A 231 13.99 2.62 2.48
CA VAL A 231 12.71 2.31 1.81
C VAL A 231 12.64 0.81 1.56
N ALA A 232 11.58 0.17 2.04
CA ALA A 232 11.37 -1.26 1.83
C ALA A 232 10.92 -1.55 0.39
N VAL A 233 11.14 -2.80 -0.06
CA VAL A 233 10.68 -3.28 -1.36
C VAL A 233 9.82 -4.52 -1.15
N ASN A 234 8.51 -4.37 -1.37
CA ASN A 234 7.50 -5.43 -1.24
C ASN A 234 7.03 -5.83 -2.63
N VAL A 235 7.27 -7.07 -3.01
CA VAL A 235 7.10 -7.53 -4.40
C VAL A 235 5.78 -8.28 -4.57
N TRP A 236 5.05 -8.03 -5.66
CA TRP A 236 3.73 -8.60 -6.01
C TRP A 236 3.65 -8.92 -7.50
N THR A 237 2.75 -9.78 -7.98
CA THR A 237 2.26 -10.95 -7.30
C THR A 237 3.18 -12.10 -7.66
N VAL A 238 3.67 -12.83 -6.68
CA VAL A 238 4.73 -13.83 -6.86
C VAL A 238 4.18 -15.21 -6.51
N ASN A 239 3.90 -16.03 -7.53
CA ASN A 239 3.31 -17.36 -7.38
C ASN A 239 4.26 -18.49 -7.77
N ASP A 240 5.29 -18.18 -8.56
CA ASP A 240 6.30 -19.17 -8.96
C ASP A 240 7.31 -19.42 -7.82
N PRO A 241 7.53 -20.69 -7.40
CA PRO A 241 8.47 -21.03 -6.33
C PRO A 241 9.92 -20.58 -6.60
N ALA A 242 10.36 -20.57 -7.86
CA ALA A 242 11.70 -20.12 -8.21
C ALA A 242 11.84 -18.61 -8.05
N ASP A 243 10.81 -17.85 -8.44
CA ASP A 243 10.78 -16.40 -8.23
C ASP A 243 10.70 -16.03 -6.74
N ILE A 244 9.93 -16.77 -5.93
CA ILE A 244 9.88 -16.57 -4.48
C ILE A 244 11.29 -16.73 -3.90
N ARG A 245 11.99 -17.84 -4.19
CA ARG A 245 13.36 -18.06 -3.72
C ARG A 245 14.33 -16.99 -4.22
N ARG A 246 14.28 -16.67 -5.51
CA ARG A 246 15.13 -15.64 -6.13
C ARG A 246 14.95 -14.27 -5.45
N LEU A 247 13.72 -13.82 -5.27
CA LEU A 247 13.43 -12.50 -4.69
C LEU A 247 13.80 -12.43 -3.20
N ARG A 248 13.62 -13.53 -2.46
CA ARG A 248 14.10 -13.64 -1.09
C ARG A 248 15.64 -13.58 -1.01
N ALA A 249 16.33 -14.31 -1.88
CA ALA A 249 17.79 -14.27 -1.95
C ALA A 249 18.32 -12.88 -2.35
N LEU A 250 17.60 -12.15 -3.18
CA LEU A 250 17.93 -10.76 -3.53
C LEU A 250 17.70 -9.78 -2.38
N GLY A 251 16.94 -10.17 -1.34
CA GLY A 251 16.68 -9.34 -0.16
C GLY A 251 15.41 -8.49 -0.25
N ALA A 252 14.37 -8.95 -0.98
CA ALA A 252 13.05 -8.32 -0.94
C ALA A 252 12.50 -8.32 0.50
N ASP A 253 11.91 -7.20 0.95
CA ASP A 253 11.42 -7.03 2.32
C ASP A 253 10.08 -7.73 2.57
N ALA A 254 9.25 -7.86 1.53
CA ALA A 254 8.05 -8.69 1.54
C ALA A 254 7.77 -9.30 0.15
N ILE A 255 7.15 -10.47 0.16
CA ILE A 255 6.66 -11.17 -1.03
C ILE A 255 5.17 -11.41 -0.85
N MET A 256 4.38 -10.93 -1.80
CA MET A 256 2.93 -11.10 -1.84
C MET A 256 2.57 -12.15 -2.89
N GLY A 257 1.83 -13.17 -2.49
CA GLY A 257 1.39 -14.25 -3.37
C GLY A 257 0.00 -14.77 -3.04
N ASP A 258 -0.57 -15.53 -3.97
CA ASP A 258 -1.96 -15.99 -3.94
C ASP A 258 -2.16 -17.26 -3.09
N ASP A 259 -1.14 -18.13 -3.02
CA ASP A 259 -1.21 -19.42 -2.32
C ASP A 259 -0.27 -19.44 -1.10
N PRO A 260 -0.81 -19.52 0.12
CA PRO A 260 -0.03 -19.49 1.35
C PRO A 260 0.88 -20.72 1.50
N GLU A 261 0.46 -21.89 1.04
CA GLU A 261 1.26 -23.12 1.10
C GLU A 261 2.50 -23.03 0.21
N THR A 262 2.34 -22.49 -0.99
CA THR A 262 3.45 -22.27 -1.93
C THR A 262 4.43 -21.23 -1.38
N LEU A 263 3.95 -20.13 -0.82
CA LEU A 263 4.77 -19.13 -0.16
C LEU A 263 5.59 -19.74 0.99
N MET A 264 4.93 -20.49 1.88
CA MET A 264 5.57 -21.08 3.06
C MET A 264 6.57 -22.18 2.69
N ARG A 265 6.23 -23.09 1.75
CA ARG A 265 7.15 -24.14 1.29
C ARG A 265 8.39 -23.55 0.62
N SER A 266 8.20 -22.60 -0.29
CA SER A 266 9.30 -21.97 -1.02
C SER A 266 10.22 -21.15 -0.11
N ALA A 267 9.71 -20.70 1.04
CA ALA A 267 10.48 -19.96 2.03
C ALA A 267 11.34 -20.86 2.95
N ARG A 268 10.96 -22.14 3.13
CA ARG A 268 11.67 -23.12 4.00
C ARG A 268 12.77 -23.88 3.27
N GLY A 269 12.72 -23.93 1.96
CA GLY A 269 13.62 -24.72 1.10
C GLY A 269 14.79 -23.93 0.51
N GLY A 270 15.20 -22.85 1.16
CA GLY A 270 16.36 -22.02 0.78
C GLY A 270 17.40 -21.98 1.90
#